data_09e1899996aae72569084deb49b04ada
#
_entry.id   09e1899996aae72569084deb49b04ada
#
_cell.length_a   1.000
_cell.length_b   1.000
_cell.length_c   1.000
_cell.angle_alpha   90.00
_cell.angle_beta   90.00
_cell.angle_gamma   90.00
#
_symmetry.space_group_name_H-M   'P 1'
#
loop_
_entity.id
_entity.type
_entity.pdbx_description
1 polymer ?
#
loop_
_entity_poly.entity_id
_entity_poly.type
_entity_poly.pdbx_seq_one_letter_code
_entity_poly.pdbx_strand_id
1 'polypeptide(L)'
;MALGVALLAVAGCGPTALSADVAKQECFANQAKIKTMFDVFYADSGEYPPIGIVVQKLGVKCPSGGTYRFDPKTLTVSCSVHGHS
;
A
#
# COMPACT_ATOMS: atom_id res chain seq x y z
N MET A 1 -20.71 27.59 21.50
CA MET A 1 -20.33 27.41 20.98
C MET A 1 -19.47 27.26 19.87
N ALA A 2 -18.68 27.93 19.64
CA ALA A 2 -17.84 27.95 18.57
C ALA A 2 -17.07 26.71 18.33
N LEU A 3 -17.15 25.87 19.18
CA LEU A 3 -16.43 24.73 19.04
C LEU A 3 -16.54 24.09 17.76
N GLY A 4 -17.60 23.92 17.35
CA GLY A 4 -17.79 23.14 16.20
C GLY A 4 -17.05 23.64 15.04
N VAL A 5 -16.76 24.77 15.11
CA VAL A 5 -16.08 25.38 14.07
C VAL A 5 -14.84 24.69 13.70
N ALA A 6 -14.13 24.44 14.62
CA ALA A 6 -12.86 23.88 14.41
C ALA A 6 -12.95 22.71 13.48
N LEU A 7 -13.96 22.04 13.63
CA LEU A 7 -14.11 20.89 12.90
C LEU A 7 -14.18 21.11 11.47
N LEU A 8 -14.76 22.12 11.16
CA LEU A 8 -14.97 22.41 9.82
C LEU A 8 -13.69 22.44 9.09
N ALA A 9 -12.79 23.00 9.68
CA ALA A 9 -11.53 23.18 9.05
C ALA A 9 -11.04 21.84 8.59
N VAL A 10 -11.28 20.91 9.37
CA VAL A 10 -10.82 19.62 9.07
C VAL A 10 -11.51 19.08 7.89
N ALA A 11 -12.74 19.27 7.88
CA ALA A 11 -13.50 18.74 6.81
C ALA A 11 -12.97 19.25 5.51
N GLY A 12 -12.54 20.41 5.53
CA GLY A 12 -12.04 20.99 4.32
C GLY A 12 -10.80 20.31 3.81
N CYS A 13 -10.09 19.66 4.64
CA CYS A 13 -8.90 19.07 4.19
C CYS A 13 -9.11 17.75 3.59
N GLY A 14 -10.02 17.07 4.05
CA GLY A 14 -10.13 15.73 3.68
C GLY A 14 -10.58 15.35 2.37
N PRO A 15 -11.53 15.95 1.91
CA PRO A 15 -12.24 15.41 0.83
C PRO A 15 -11.50 15.16 -0.42
N THR A 16 -10.56 15.80 -0.68
CA THR A 16 -10.10 15.71 -1.99
C THR A 16 -9.07 14.70 -2.20
N ALA A 17 -8.44 14.76 -3.25
CA ALA A 17 -7.46 13.81 -3.65
C ALA A 17 -6.26 13.77 -2.72
N LEU A 18 -5.64 12.64 -2.64
CA LEU A 18 -4.42 12.52 -1.88
C LEU A 18 -3.32 13.27 -2.59
N SER A 19 -2.44 13.85 -1.84
CA SER A 19 -1.26 14.45 -2.43
C SER A 19 -0.36 13.34 -2.95
N ALA A 20 0.56 13.66 -3.82
CA ALA A 20 1.47 12.70 -4.37
C ALA A 20 2.29 12.01 -3.27
N ASP A 21 2.69 12.76 -2.26
CA ASP A 21 3.47 12.21 -1.17
C ASP A 21 2.67 11.22 -0.32
N VAL A 22 1.43 11.56 -0.05
CA VAL A 22 0.58 10.68 0.74
C VAL A 22 0.29 9.39 -0.03
N ALA A 23 0.02 9.52 -1.32
CA ALA A 23 -0.21 8.34 -2.15
C ALA A 23 1.01 7.44 -2.19
N LYS A 24 2.19 8.02 -2.25
CA LYS A 24 3.42 7.27 -2.27
C LYS A 24 3.64 6.54 -0.95
N GLN A 25 3.41 7.21 0.15
CA GLN A 25 3.56 6.61 1.46
C GLN A 25 2.57 5.47 1.67
N GLU A 26 1.36 5.64 1.21
CA GLU A 26 0.36 4.60 1.31
C GLU A 26 0.75 3.40 0.45
N CYS A 27 1.27 3.65 -0.72
CA CYS A 27 1.74 2.58 -1.60
C CYS A 27 2.88 1.81 -0.93
N PHE A 28 3.81 2.51 -0.31
CA PHE A 28 4.92 1.84 0.38
C PHE A 28 4.44 1.05 1.60
N ALA A 29 3.45 1.56 2.31
CA ALA A 29 2.86 0.82 3.42
C ALA A 29 2.20 -0.46 2.93
N ASN A 30 1.55 -0.40 1.78
CA ASN A 30 0.96 -1.59 1.16
C ASN A 30 2.04 -2.59 0.75
N GLN A 31 3.17 -2.10 0.24
CA GLN A 31 4.28 -2.96 -0.13
C GLN A 31 4.84 -3.69 1.09
N ALA A 32 4.89 -3.02 2.23
CA ALA A 32 5.37 -3.64 3.46
C ALA A 32 4.41 -4.77 3.88
N LYS A 33 3.11 -4.57 3.72
CA LYS A 33 2.14 -5.61 4.05
C LYS A 33 2.28 -6.80 3.11
N ILE A 34 2.49 -6.53 1.83
CA ILE A 34 2.68 -7.58 0.84
C ILE A 34 3.92 -8.40 1.18
N LYS A 35 5.02 -7.71 1.52
CA LYS A 35 6.26 -8.39 1.85
C LYS A 35 6.08 -9.28 3.08
N THR A 36 5.40 -8.78 4.09
CA THR A 36 5.15 -9.56 5.29
C THR A 36 4.34 -10.81 4.97
N MET A 37 3.35 -10.67 4.10
CA MET A 37 2.53 -11.81 3.73
C MET A 37 3.34 -12.84 2.94
N PHE A 38 4.23 -12.40 2.06
CA PHE A 38 5.12 -13.30 1.36
C PHE A 38 6.01 -14.06 2.35
N ASP A 39 6.52 -13.38 3.36
CA ASP A 39 7.38 -14.02 4.35
C ASP A 39 6.60 -15.08 5.13
N VAL A 40 5.36 -14.81 5.45
CA VAL A 40 4.50 -15.75 6.15
C VAL A 40 4.24 -16.99 5.27
N PHE A 41 3.91 -16.78 4.01
CA PHE A 41 3.66 -17.89 3.11
C PHE A 41 4.92 -18.73 2.92
N TYR A 42 6.05 -18.09 2.79
CA TYR A 42 7.29 -18.80 2.58
C TYR A 42 7.68 -19.62 3.81
N ALA A 43 7.48 -19.07 4.99
CA ALA A 43 7.76 -19.77 6.23
C ALA A 43 6.87 -21.00 6.38
N ASP A 44 5.68 -20.93 5.85
CA ASP A 44 4.71 -21.99 5.98
C ASP A 44 4.85 -23.08 4.92
N SER A 45 5.10 -22.71 3.70
CA SER A 45 5.11 -23.66 2.58
C SER A 45 6.46 -23.79 1.87
N GLY A 46 7.39 -22.91 2.14
CA GLY A 46 8.68 -22.92 1.46
C GLY A 46 8.64 -22.32 0.07
N GLU A 47 7.53 -21.71 -0.30
CA GLU A 47 7.39 -21.12 -1.61
C GLU A 47 6.69 -19.78 -1.55
N TYR A 48 6.95 -18.94 -2.53
CA TYR A 48 6.28 -17.67 -2.65
C TYR A 48 5.07 -17.82 -3.58
N PRO A 49 3.89 -17.41 -3.15
CA PRO A 49 2.71 -17.47 -4.02
C PRO A 49 2.77 -16.37 -5.06
N PRO A 50 1.94 -16.44 -6.11
CA PRO A 50 1.84 -15.35 -7.07
C PRO A 50 1.39 -14.08 -6.38
N ILE A 51 1.98 -12.95 -6.78
CA ILE A 51 1.66 -11.69 -6.12
C ILE A 51 0.18 -11.32 -6.23
N GLY A 52 -0.46 -11.70 -7.30
CA GLY A 52 -1.88 -11.39 -7.45
C GLY A 52 -2.73 -11.97 -6.34
N ILE A 53 -2.36 -13.15 -5.85
CA ILE A 53 -3.09 -13.79 -4.78
C ILE A 53 -2.89 -13.03 -3.48
N VAL A 54 -1.68 -12.58 -3.22
CA VAL A 54 -1.36 -11.84 -2.00
C VAL A 54 -2.07 -10.50 -1.99
N VAL A 55 -2.02 -9.80 -3.10
CA VAL A 55 -2.67 -8.49 -3.23
C VAL A 55 -4.18 -8.63 -3.02
N GLN A 56 -4.76 -9.67 -3.59
CA GLN A 56 -6.17 -9.90 -3.46
C GLN A 56 -6.57 -10.24 -2.02
N LYS A 57 -5.79 -11.07 -1.36
CA LYS A 57 -6.07 -11.43 0.02
C LYS A 57 -5.98 -10.24 0.96
N LEU A 58 -5.04 -9.38 0.74
CA LEU A 58 -4.85 -8.20 1.56
C LEU A 58 -5.84 -7.08 1.22
N GLY A 59 -6.40 -7.11 0.02
CA GLY A 59 -7.32 -6.07 -0.41
C GLY A 59 -6.64 -4.73 -0.59
N VAL A 60 -5.34 -4.71 -0.90
CA VAL A 60 -4.61 -3.46 -1.06
C VAL A 60 -4.54 -3.04 -2.51
N LYS A 61 -4.42 -1.74 -2.73
CA LYS A 61 -4.27 -1.21 -4.06
C LYS A 61 -3.45 0.05 -4.00
N CYS A 62 -2.65 0.31 -4.99
CA CYS A 62 -1.91 1.55 -5.08
C CYS A 62 -2.88 2.69 -5.33
N PRO A 63 -2.86 3.73 -4.52
CA PRO A 63 -3.78 4.87 -4.68
C PRO A 63 -3.65 5.55 -6.03
N SER A 64 -2.52 5.41 -6.68
CA SER A 64 -2.27 6.02 -7.98
C SER A 64 -2.48 5.06 -9.14
N GLY A 65 -3.05 3.90 -8.88
CA GLY A 65 -3.35 2.93 -9.93
C GLY A 65 -2.20 2.06 -10.37
N GLY A 66 -1.12 2.03 -9.62
CA GLY A 66 0.02 1.21 -9.97
C GLY A 66 -0.22 -0.26 -9.73
N THR A 67 0.63 -1.07 -10.32
CA THR A 67 0.58 -2.53 -10.18
C THR A 67 1.76 -2.97 -9.32
N TYR A 68 1.48 -3.83 -8.36
CA TYR A 68 2.54 -4.36 -7.51
C TYR A 68 3.24 -5.54 -8.17
N ARG A 69 4.55 -5.64 -7.94
CA ARG A 69 5.37 -6.73 -8.45
C ARG A 69 6.26 -7.25 -7.35
N PHE A 70 6.63 -8.50 -7.43
CA PHE A 70 7.54 -9.12 -6.47
C PHE A 70 8.70 -9.77 -7.22
N ASP A 71 9.92 -9.44 -6.81
CA ASP A 71 11.12 -10.05 -7.35
C ASP A 71 11.66 -11.05 -6.33
N PRO A 72 11.57 -12.33 -6.57
CA PRO A 72 12.04 -13.33 -5.63
C PRO A 72 13.56 -13.38 -5.49
N LYS A 73 14.29 -12.82 -6.44
CA LYS A 73 15.74 -12.82 -6.35
C LYS A 73 16.23 -11.82 -5.33
N THR A 74 15.61 -10.66 -5.29
CA THR A 74 16.00 -9.62 -4.37
C THR A 74 15.03 -9.49 -3.21
N LEU A 75 13.94 -10.24 -3.23
CA LEU A 75 12.88 -10.19 -2.23
C LEU A 75 12.30 -8.77 -2.14
N THR A 76 12.14 -8.14 -3.28
CA THR A 76 11.67 -6.76 -3.33
C THR A 76 10.26 -6.67 -3.88
N VAL A 77 9.40 -5.97 -3.18
CA VAL A 77 8.07 -5.63 -3.69
C VAL A 77 8.16 -4.22 -4.24
N SER A 78 7.63 -3.99 -5.40
CA SER A 78 7.67 -2.67 -6.03
C SER A 78 6.33 -2.34 -6.68
N CYS A 79 6.17 -1.08 -7.02
CA CYS A 79 4.97 -0.58 -7.65
C CYS A 79 5.35 0.08 -8.97
N SER A 80 4.53 -0.11 -9.99
CA SER A 80 4.83 0.46 -11.30
C SER A 80 4.83 1.99 -11.31
N VAL A 81 4.19 2.61 -10.35
CA VAL A 81 4.14 4.07 -10.26
C VAL A 81 5.18 4.62 -9.30
N HIS A 82 5.31 4.02 -8.13
CA HIS A 82 6.14 4.60 -7.07
C HIS A 82 7.46 3.86 -6.83
N GLY A 83 7.70 2.78 -7.53
CA GLY A 83 8.91 1.99 -7.31
C GLY A 83 8.82 1.24 -5.99
N HIS A 84 9.95 1.10 -5.30
CA HIS A 84 9.96 0.44 -4.01
C HIS A 84 10.49 1.39 -2.94
N SER A 85 10.14 1.10 -1.73
CA SER A 85 10.61 1.92 -0.61
C SER A 85 12.08 1.68 -0.30
#